data_9b3a87a30469f8be5bd0b763d409adf0
#
_entry.id   9b3a87a30469f8be5bd0b763d409adf0
#
_cell.length_a   1.000
_cell.length_b   1.000
_cell.length_c   1.000
_cell.angle_alpha   90.00
_cell.angle_beta   90.00
_cell.angle_gamma   90.00
#
_symmetry.space_group_name_H-M   'P 1'
#
loop_
_entity.id
_entity.type
_entity.pdbx_description
1 polymer ?
#
loop_
_entity_poly.entity_id
_entity_poly.type
_entity_poly.pdbx_seq_one_letter_code
_entity_poly.pdbx_strand_id
1 'polypeptide(L)'
;MPNRPKARSDQLLVQRTGDDTLIYDERTHRAHSLDARAARVWALCDGARTEREIAQAYGEGAVGEAVVGWTLGELEKSALLEDDGGAEARAALSRRALMRTVGLAAIPVIMAITAPRARAATSTCSIGGQQCATKPCCAGFTCNNSTLTCQ
;
A
#
# COMPACT_ATOMS: atom_id res chain seq x y z
N MET A 1 0.44 -23.35 16.90
CA MET A 1 1.06 -23.69 15.60
C MET A 1 2.09 -22.62 15.28
N PRO A 2 3.24 -22.93 14.66
CA PRO A 2 4.21 -21.88 14.30
C PRO A 2 3.56 -20.94 13.29
N ASN A 3 3.66 -19.67 13.57
CA ASN A 3 3.14 -18.61 12.74
C ASN A 3 3.95 -18.53 11.43
N ARG A 4 3.29 -18.59 10.28
CA ARG A 4 3.89 -18.56 8.94
C ARG A 4 3.29 -17.42 8.13
N PRO A 5 3.88 -16.23 8.22
CA PRO A 5 3.35 -15.06 7.54
C PRO A 5 3.34 -15.28 6.03
N LYS A 6 2.22 -14.92 5.41
CA LYS A 6 2.04 -14.99 3.96
C LYS A 6 1.70 -13.62 3.40
N ALA A 7 2.47 -13.18 2.41
CA ALA A 7 2.18 -11.96 1.69
C ALA A 7 0.84 -12.09 0.95
N ARG A 8 -0.02 -11.10 1.11
CA ARG A 8 -1.26 -11.04 0.35
C ARG A 8 -0.95 -10.70 -1.10
N SER A 9 -1.56 -11.42 -2.03
CA SER A 9 -1.45 -11.18 -3.47
C SER A 9 -2.76 -10.77 -4.11
N ASP A 10 -3.89 -11.06 -3.44
CA ASP A 10 -5.22 -10.76 -3.94
C ASP A 10 -5.52 -9.27 -3.89
N GLN A 11 -6.02 -8.73 -5.01
CA GLN A 11 -6.38 -7.32 -5.17
C GLN A 11 -5.26 -6.33 -4.81
N LEU A 12 -4.00 -6.70 -5.08
CA LEU A 12 -2.84 -5.84 -4.94
C LEU A 12 -2.17 -5.63 -6.30
N LEU A 13 -1.97 -4.36 -6.66
CA LEU A 13 -1.11 -3.98 -7.77
C LEU A 13 0.27 -3.63 -7.22
N VAL A 14 1.29 -4.39 -7.64
CA VAL A 14 2.65 -4.23 -7.14
C VAL A 14 3.54 -3.66 -8.24
N GLN A 15 4.20 -2.55 -7.96
CA GLN A 15 5.15 -1.90 -8.86
C GLN A 15 6.47 -1.65 -8.13
N ARG A 16 7.58 -2.05 -8.73
CA ARG A 16 8.92 -1.73 -8.23
C ARG A 16 9.41 -0.42 -8.85
N THR A 17 9.92 0.48 -8.04
CA THR A 17 10.44 1.78 -8.45
C THR A 17 11.79 2.01 -7.76
N GLY A 18 12.89 1.71 -8.47
CA GLY A 18 14.22 1.68 -7.85
C GLY A 18 14.30 0.61 -6.76
N ASP A 19 14.71 1.02 -5.58
CA ASP A 19 14.81 0.14 -4.39
C ASP A 19 13.49 0.02 -3.63
N ASP A 20 12.50 0.87 -3.93
CA ASP A 20 11.20 0.90 -3.28
C ASP A 20 10.18 0.03 -4.01
N THR A 21 9.23 -0.48 -3.26
CA THR A 21 8.09 -1.22 -3.80
C THR A 21 6.80 -0.49 -3.46
N LEU A 22 6.07 -0.10 -4.51
CA LEU A 22 4.74 0.49 -4.38
C LEU A 22 3.69 -0.60 -4.49
N ILE A 23 2.78 -0.64 -3.54
CA ILE A 23 1.67 -1.59 -3.49
C ILE A 23 0.38 -0.79 -3.41
N TYR A 24 -0.49 -0.95 -4.40
CA TYR A 24 -1.83 -0.38 -4.36
C TYR A 24 -2.83 -1.47 -4.00
N ASP A 25 -3.55 -1.27 -2.91
CA ASP A 25 -4.63 -2.14 -2.47
C ASP A 25 -5.96 -1.65 -3.08
N GLU A 26 -6.48 -2.43 -4.03
CA GLU A 26 -7.74 -2.12 -4.73
C GLU A 26 -8.95 -2.22 -3.80
N ARG A 27 -8.87 -3.04 -2.75
CA ARG A 27 -9.96 -3.23 -1.79
C ARG A 27 -10.14 -2.01 -0.88
N THR A 28 -9.05 -1.44 -0.40
CA THR A 28 -9.06 -0.31 0.54
C THR A 28 -8.81 1.04 -0.13
N HIS A 29 -8.43 1.03 -1.42
CA HIS A 29 -7.98 2.20 -2.18
C HIS A 29 -6.81 2.93 -1.50
N ARG A 30 -5.89 2.18 -0.94
CA ARG A 30 -4.67 2.67 -0.29
C ARG A 30 -3.45 2.30 -1.10
N ALA A 31 -2.53 3.26 -1.22
CA ALA A 31 -1.20 3.01 -1.73
C ALA A 31 -0.22 2.88 -0.56
N HIS A 32 0.65 1.89 -0.63
CA HIS A 32 1.70 1.65 0.35
C HIS A 32 3.05 1.72 -0.35
N SER A 33 3.99 2.45 0.21
CA SER A 33 5.39 2.46 -0.23
C SER A 33 6.23 1.72 0.80
N LEU A 34 6.91 0.68 0.36
CA LEU A 34 7.84 -0.11 1.16
C LEU A 34 9.26 0.23 0.71
N ASP A 35 10.12 0.60 1.65
CA ASP A 35 11.54 0.71 1.37
C ASP A 35 12.16 -0.66 1.05
N ALA A 36 13.41 -0.69 0.60
CA ALA A 36 14.12 -1.91 0.21
C ALA A 36 14.11 -2.99 1.31
N ARG A 37 14.16 -2.58 2.58
CA ARG A 37 14.17 -3.50 3.73
C ARG A 37 12.79 -4.12 3.97
N ALA A 38 11.75 -3.30 4.00
CA ALA A 38 10.38 -3.75 4.15
C ALA A 38 9.95 -4.62 2.96
N ALA A 39 10.32 -4.23 1.75
CA ALA A 39 10.06 -5.00 0.53
C ALA A 39 10.74 -6.38 0.56
N ARG A 40 11.98 -6.46 1.08
CA ARG A 40 12.69 -7.73 1.24
C ARG A 40 12.00 -8.65 2.25
N VAL A 41 11.57 -8.14 3.39
CA VAL A 41 10.80 -8.93 4.38
C VAL A 41 9.47 -9.39 3.77
N TRP A 42 8.74 -8.50 3.10
CA TRP A 42 7.48 -8.83 2.45
C TRP A 42 7.63 -9.94 1.40
N ALA A 43 8.72 -9.91 0.62
CA ALA A 43 9.03 -10.95 -0.37
C ALA A 43 9.39 -12.31 0.26
N LEU A 44 9.86 -12.35 1.50
CA LEU A 44 10.16 -13.57 2.24
C LEU A 44 8.91 -14.20 2.88
N CYS A 45 7.78 -13.48 2.94
CA CYS A 45 6.52 -13.95 3.48
C CYS A 45 5.80 -14.84 2.46
N ASP A 46 6.22 -16.08 2.32
CA ASP A 46 5.69 -17.05 1.36
C ASP A 46 4.62 -18.01 1.95
N GLY A 47 4.33 -17.88 3.24
CA GLY A 47 3.43 -18.79 3.97
C GLY A 47 4.06 -20.15 4.31
N ALA A 48 5.31 -20.41 3.88
CA ALA A 48 6.03 -21.63 4.21
C ALA A 48 7.00 -21.43 5.37
N ARG A 49 7.62 -20.27 5.46
CA ARG A 49 8.60 -19.89 6.47
C ARG A 49 7.95 -19.35 7.73
N THR A 50 8.49 -19.75 8.87
CA THR A 50 8.21 -19.13 10.16
C THR A 50 8.91 -17.77 10.26
N GLU A 51 8.47 -16.92 11.18
CA GLU A 51 9.13 -15.62 11.44
C GLU A 51 10.64 -15.78 11.71
N ARG A 52 11.05 -16.81 12.44
CA ARG A 52 12.44 -17.14 12.73
C ARG A 52 13.22 -17.50 11.46
N GLU A 53 12.64 -18.29 10.57
CA GLU A 53 13.25 -18.66 9.28
C GLU A 53 13.34 -17.46 8.34
N ILE A 54 12.37 -16.55 8.37
CA ILE A 54 12.42 -15.27 7.65
C ILE A 54 13.58 -14.42 8.19
N ALA A 55 13.73 -14.32 9.51
CA ALA A 55 14.82 -13.57 10.12
C ALA A 55 16.20 -14.16 9.74
N GLN A 56 16.33 -15.48 9.72
CA GLN A 56 17.55 -16.16 9.26
C GLN A 56 17.84 -15.89 7.79
N ALA A 57 16.82 -15.93 6.91
CA ALA A 57 16.96 -15.63 5.49
C ALA A 57 17.22 -14.14 5.23
N TYR A 58 16.71 -13.26 6.07
CA TYR A 58 17.01 -11.84 6.03
C TYR A 58 18.48 -11.58 6.38
N GLY A 59 19.02 -12.28 7.38
CA GLY A 59 20.39 -12.13 7.87
C GLY A 59 20.50 -11.05 8.94
N GLU A 60 21.73 -10.56 9.16
CA GLU A 60 22.06 -9.50 10.15
C GLU A 60 21.87 -9.91 11.64
N GLY A 61 21.71 -11.21 11.93
CA GLY A 61 21.64 -11.74 13.29
C GLY A 61 20.51 -11.11 14.12
N ALA A 62 20.83 -10.69 15.37
CA ALA A 62 19.84 -10.11 16.28
C ALA A 62 19.18 -8.82 15.75
N VAL A 63 19.92 -8.05 14.93
CA VAL A 63 19.38 -6.85 14.25
C VAL A 63 18.33 -7.26 13.25
N GLY A 64 18.61 -8.29 12.44
CA GLY A 64 17.68 -8.83 11.46
C GLY A 64 16.41 -9.38 12.11
N GLU A 65 16.52 -10.09 13.23
CA GLU A 65 15.35 -10.57 13.98
C GLU A 65 14.45 -9.41 14.42
N ALA A 66 15.03 -8.34 14.97
CA ALA A 66 14.28 -7.16 15.39
C ALA A 66 13.63 -6.42 14.22
N VAL A 67 14.35 -6.28 13.09
CA VAL A 67 13.84 -5.66 11.85
C VAL A 67 12.68 -6.48 11.28
N VAL A 68 12.82 -7.78 11.17
CA VAL A 68 11.78 -8.68 10.64
C VAL A 68 10.54 -8.63 11.50
N GLY A 69 10.67 -8.81 12.82
CA GLY A 69 9.52 -8.78 13.73
C GLY A 69 8.76 -7.45 13.68
N TRP A 70 9.49 -6.32 13.65
CA TRP A 70 8.88 -5.00 13.47
C TRP A 70 8.15 -4.88 12.13
N THR A 71 8.82 -5.26 11.04
CA THR A 71 8.27 -5.13 9.69
C THR A 71 7.02 -5.97 9.52
N LEU A 72 7.01 -7.19 10.02
CA LEU A 72 5.83 -8.06 9.99
C LEU A 72 4.64 -7.40 10.71
N GLY A 73 4.86 -6.80 11.88
CA GLY A 73 3.82 -6.07 12.58
C GLY A 73 3.28 -4.86 11.82
N GLU A 74 4.12 -4.12 11.09
CA GLU A 74 3.67 -3.00 10.25
C GLU A 74 2.96 -3.46 8.97
N LEU A 75 3.44 -4.52 8.32
CA LEU A 75 2.79 -5.13 7.16
C LEU A 75 1.38 -5.65 7.50
N GLU A 76 1.22 -6.22 8.69
CA GLU A 76 -0.05 -6.70 9.19
C GLU A 76 -1.04 -5.57 9.45
N LYS A 77 -0.62 -4.50 10.14
CA LYS A 77 -1.42 -3.28 10.34
C LYS A 77 -1.84 -2.65 9.01
N SER A 78 -1.00 -2.81 7.99
CA SER A 78 -1.26 -2.33 6.63
C SER A 78 -2.13 -3.29 5.81
N ALA A 79 -2.54 -4.42 6.37
CA ALA A 79 -3.29 -5.49 5.71
C ALA A 79 -2.61 -6.02 4.43
N LEU A 80 -1.26 -6.05 4.41
CA LEU A 80 -0.43 -6.58 3.32
C LEU A 80 -0.04 -8.04 3.52
N LEU A 81 -0.42 -8.64 4.66
CA LEU A 81 -0.31 -10.08 4.92
C LEU A 81 -1.70 -10.71 4.90
N GLU A 82 -1.74 -12.00 4.59
CA GLU A 82 -2.94 -12.81 4.82
C GLU A 82 -3.14 -12.96 6.34
N ASP A 83 -4.39 -13.02 6.77
CA ASP A 83 -4.73 -13.18 8.20
C ASP A 83 -4.40 -14.61 8.62
N ASP A 84 -3.33 -14.77 9.40
CA ASP A 84 -2.85 -16.04 9.94
C ASP A 84 -3.11 -16.20 11.46
N GLY A 85 -3.86 -15.25 12.05
CA GLY A 85 -4.17 -15.23 13.49
C GLY A 85 -2.98 -14.88 14.39
N GLY A 86 -1.86 -14.41 13.82
CA GLY A 86 -0.64 -14.08 14.56
C GLY A 86 -0.51 -12.62 15.00
N ALA A 87 -1.50 -11.79 14.68
CA ALA A 87 -1.50 -10.34 14.92
C ALA A 87 -1.20 -9.95 16.36
N GLU A 88 -1.83 -10.60 17.30
CA GLU A 88 -1.71 -10.25 18.73
C GLU A 88 -0.30 -10.54 19.28
N ALA A 89 0.35 -11.59 18.80
CA ALA A 89 1.70 -11.95 19.25
C ALA A 89 2.79 -11.00 18.73
N ARG A 90 2.61 -10.41 17.54
CA ARG A 90 3.57 -9.49 16.91
C ARG A 90 3.45 -8.06 17.40
N ALA A 91 2.29 -7.66 17.92
CA ALA A 91 2.05 -6.30 18.45
C ALA A 91 2.96 -5.92 19.63
N ALA A 92 3.69 -6.87 20.22
CA ALA A 92 4.51 -6.67 21.40
C ALA A 92 5.85 -5.94 21.15
N LEU A 93 6.34 -5.85 19.91
CA LEU A 93 7.58 -5.12 19.60
C LEU A 93 7.30 -3.62 19.47
N SER A 94 7.59 -2.87 20.54
CA SER A 94 7.44 -1.43 20.50
C SER A 94 8.55 -0.78 19.65
N ARG A 95 8.22 0.29 18.91
CA ARG A 95 9.19 1.12 18.17
C ARG A 95 10.39 1.53 19.05
N ARG A 96 10.15 1.72 20.34
CA ARG A 96 11.19 2.08 21.33
C ARG A 96 12.18 0.94 21.61
N ALA A 97 11.71 -0.31 21.62
CA ALA A 97 12.57 -1.49 21.75
C ALA A 97 13.43 -1.67 20.50
N LEU A 98 12.85 -1.50 19.31
CA LEU A 98 13.57 -1.55 18.05
C LEU A 98 14.67 -0.49 17.98
N MET A 99 14.39 0.76 18.36
CA MET A 99 15.38 1.85 18.36
C MET A 99 16.58 1.59 19.28
N ARG A 100 16.37 0.86 20.36
CA ARG A 100 17.47 0.49 21.29
C ARG A 100 18.39 -0.58 20.71
N THR A 101 17.85 -1.45 19.86
CA THR A 101 18.58 -2.61 19.32
C THR A 101 19.25 -2.30 17.98
N VAL A 102 18.59 -1.50 17.14
CA VAL A 102 18.93 -1.36 15.72
C VAL A 102 19.45 0.04 15.36
N GLY A 103 19.16 1.04 16.19
CA GLY A 103 19.44 2.44 15.86
C GLY A 103 18.49 2.99 14.77
N LEU A 104 18.51 4.31 14.59
CA LEU A 104 17.52 5.02 13.74
C LEU A 104 17.64 4.70 12.25
N ALA A 105 18.86 4.40 11.78
CA ALA A 105 19.16 4.22 10.34
C ALA A 105 18.69 2.89 9.73
N ALA A 106 18.30 1.93 10.56
CA ALA A 106 17.96 0.58 10.13
C ALA A 106 16.45 0.24 10.23
N ILE A 107 15.61 1.23 10.60
CA ILE A 107 14.17 1.02 10.74
C ILE A 107 13.53 0.98 9.35
N PRO A 108 12.83 -0.11 8.98
CA PRO A 108 12.08 -0.18 7.74
C PRO A 108 10.96 0.86 7.70
N VAL A 109 10.75 1.45 6.54
CA VAL A 109 9.73 2.48 6.34
C VAL A 109 8.60 1.90 5.50
N ILE A 110 7.40 1.90 6.07
CA ILE A 110 6.17 1.60 5.36
C ILE A 110 5.28 2.84 5.46
N MET A 111 5.05 3.47 4.31
CA MET A 111 4.20 4.66 4.23
C MET A 111 2.89 4.29 3.54
N ALA A 112 1.76 4.56 4.19
CA ALA A 112 0.45 4.41 3.59
C ALA A 112 -0.10 5.78 3.19
N ILE A 113 -0.47 5.92 1.92
CA ILE A 113 -1.11 7.11 1.37
C ILE A 113 -2.52 6.71 0.96
N THR A 114 -3.51 7.35 1.53
CA THR A 114 -4.89 7.21 1.05
C THR A 114 -5.00 8.02 -0.23
N ALA A 115 -5.11 7.36 -1.38
CA ALA A 115 -5.44 8.04 -2.61
C ALA A 115 -6.81 8.72 -2.43
N PRO A 116 -6.93 10.05 -2.63
CA PRO A 116 -8.24 10.64 -2.67
C PRO A 116 -9.00 9.90 -3.79
N ARG A 117 -10.18 9.39 -3.47
CA ARG A 117 -11.06 8.88 -4.51
C ARG A 117 -11.10 9.97 -5.57
N ALA A 118 -10.68 9.65 -6.79
CA ALA A 118 -10.96 10.54 -7.91
C ALA A 118 -12.47 10.71 -7.90
N ARG A 119 -12.96 11.77 -7.27
CA ARG A 119 -14.30 12.25 -7.54
C ARG A 119 -14.22 12.46 -9.04
N ALA A 120 -15.02 11.70 -9.79
CA ALA A 120 -15.25 12.03 -11.17
C ALA A 120 -15.46 13.54 -11.14
N ALA A 121 -14.46 14.28 -11.65
CA ALA A 121 -14.58 15.71 -11.72
C ALA A 121 -15.85 15.88 -12.52
N THR A 122 -16.92 16.30 -11.84
CA THR A 122 -18.13 16.68 -12.55
C THR A 122 -17.64 17.78 -13.46
N SER A 123 -17.43 17.42 -14.73
CA SER A 123 -16.90 18.33 -15.71
C SER A 123 -17.75 19.58 -15.61
N THR A 124 -17.12 20.70 -15.32
CA THR A 124 -17.79 22.00 -15.20
C THR A 124 -18.41 22.44 -16.53
N CYS A 125 -18.15 21.66 -17.58
CA CYS A 125 -18.65 21.87 -18.94
C CYS A 125 -19.27 20.59 -19.53
N SER A 126 -20.14 20.72 -20.51
CA SER A 126 -20.82 19.64 -21.23
C SER A 126 -20.08 19.28 -22.52
N ILE A 127 -19.98 17.98 -22.83
CA ILE A 127 -19.38 17.50 -24.08
C ILE A 127 -20.44 17.33 -25.17
N GLY A 128 -20.03 17.06 -26.43
CA GLY A 128 -20.93 16.92 -27.58
C GLY A 128 -22.12 16.01 -27.31
N GLY A 129 -23.31 16.46 -27.69
CA GLY A 129 -24.58 15.76 -27.46
C GLY A 129 -25.20 15.95 -26.08
N GLN A 130 -24.49 16.54 -25.11
CA GLN A 130 -25.03 16.83 -23.77
C GLN A 130 -25.73 18.18 -23.71
N GLN A 131 -26.69 18.33 -22.79
CA GLN A 131 -27.42 19.59 -22.63
C GLN A 131 -26.53 20.70 -22.08
N CYS A 132 -26.58 21.87 -22.75
CA CYS A 132 -25.87 23.09 -22.34
C CYS A 132 -26.75 24.11 -21.60
N ALA A 133 -27.96 23.74 -21.20
CA ALA A 133 -28.88 24.62 -20.47
C ALA A 133 -28.38 25.04 -19.08
N THR A 134 -27.61 24.18 -18.42
CA THR A 134 -27.13 24.36 -17.03
C THR A 134 -25.62 24.46 -16.90
N LYS A 135 -24.88 24.07 -17.96
CA LYS A 135 -23.40 24.10 -17.97
C LYS A 135 -22.90 24.53 -19.35
N PRO A 136 -21.82 25.33 -19.43
CA PRO A 136 -21.23 25.71 -20.71
C PRO A 136 -20.68 24.47 -21.44
N CYS A 137 -20.59 24.53 -22.75
CA CYS A 137 -19.90 23.49 -23.51
C CYS A 137 -18.38 23.54 -23.30
N CYS A 138 -17.74 22.37 -23.29
CA CYS A 138 -16.28 22.29 -23.22
C CYS A 138 -15.61 22.90 -24.46
N ALA A 139 -14.34 23.23 -24.33
CA ALA A 139 -13.55 23.80 -25.44
C ALA A 139 -13.65 22.89 -26.69
N GLY A 140 -13.98 23.49 -27.82
CA GLY A 140 -14.22 22.78 -29.09
C GLY A 140 -15.68 22.43 -29.38
N PHE A 141 -16.60 22.74 -28.48
CA PHE A 141 -18.03 22.57 -28.69
C PHE A 141 -18.78 23.88 -28.52
N THR A 142 -19.84 24.09 -29.31
CA THR A 142 -20.72 25.25 -29.20
C THR A 142 -22.12 24.81 -28.82
N CYS A 143 -22.79 25.64 -28.01
CA CYS A 143 -24.18 25.35 -27.60
C CYS A 143 -25.14 25.69 -28.74
N ASN A 144 -25.88 24.72 -29.23
CA ASN A 144 -26.95 24.96 -30.18
C ASN A 144 -28.21 25.43 -29.42
N ASN A 145 -28.56 26.68 -29.57
CA ASN A 145 -29.68 27.30 -28.85
C ASN A 145 -31.05 26.72 -29.21
N SER A 146 -31.18 26.03 -30.36
CA SER A 146 -32.44 25.43 -30.76
C SER A 146 -32.68 24.06 -30.12
N THR A 147 -31.63 23.27 -29.93
CA THR A 147 -31.68 21.93 -29.34
C THR A 147 -31.16 21.89 -27.90
N LEU A 148 -30.57 22.98 -27.41
CA LEU A 148 -29.89 23.10 -26.12
C LEU A 148 -28.84 22.01 -25.89
N THR A 149 -28.16 21.57 -26.95
CA THR A 149 -27.12 20.56 -26.90
C THR A 149 -25.78 21.12 -27.42
N CYS A 150 -24.66 20.61 -26.90
CA CYS A 150 -23.33 20.93 -27.37
C CYS A 150 -23.04 20.21 -28.69
N GLN A 151 -22.58 20.94 -29.71
CA GLN A 151 -22.21 20.45 -31.04
C GLN A 151 -20.80 20.90 -31.42
#